data_6d777ce46230897acbd56770154e073f
#
_entry.id   6d777ce46230897acbd56770154e073f
#
_cell.length_a   1.000
_cell.length_b   1.000
_cell.length_c   1.000
_cell.angle_alpha   90.00
_cell.angle_beta   90.00
_cell.angle_gamma   90.00
#
_symmetry.space_group_name_H-M   'P 1'
#
loop_
_entity.id
_entity.type
_entity.pdbx_description
1 polymer ?
#
loop_
_entity_poly.entity_id
_entity_poly.type
_entity_poly.pdbx_seq_one_letter_code
_entity_poly.pdbx_strand_id
1 'polypeptide(L)'
;MSSDNNEIKHRAGFIAIVGRPNTGKSTLVNALVGSKVVITSHHPNTTRNAIRAIVSQPDYQLVLVDTPGVHKPKTMLGSRLNAMASESMESVDVVAICLPANEEIGHGDLFIAKDMASQRSAKKIAILTKTDLVSNEELPPKLLAIAKLAKDAGFVWDEVVPLSAKRGNQVPLIMELFAKYSPESPSFYPEEMLSDQTLEHTIAEYI
;
A
#
# COMPACT_ATOMS: atom_id res chain seq x y z
N MET A 1 -15.17 40.80 -13.20
CA MET A 1 -15.75 39.47 -12.94
C MET A 1 -14.70 38.46 -13.37
N SER A 2 -13.82 38.08 -12.47
CA SER A 2 -12.81 37.04 -12.69
C SER A 2 -13.49 35.71 -12.41
N SER A 3 -13.74 34.94 -13.47
CA SER A 3 -14.12 33.54 -13.35
C SER A 3 -12.89 32.79 -12.84
N ASP A 4 -12.86 32.47 -11.56
CA ASP A 4 -11.96 31.45 -11.03
C ASP A 4 -12.32 30.13 -11.73
N ASN A 5 -11.60 29.86 -12.82
CA ASN A 5 -11.51 28.52 -13.40
C ASN A 5 -10.74 27.67 -12.37
N ASN A 6 -11.47 27.05 -11.49
CA ASN A 6 -10.97 25.96 -10.65
C ASN A 6 -10.83 24.75 -11.56
N GLU A 7 -9.84 24.76 -12.48
CA GLU A 7 -9.46 23.56 -13.22
C GLU A 7 -9.03 22.52 -12.18
N ILE A 8 -9.84 21.49 -12.04
CA ILE A 8 -9.48 20.31 -11.25
C ILE A 8 -8.23 19.74 -11.92
N LYS A 9 -7.07 20.01 -11.33
CA LYS A 9 -5.80 19.53 -11.87
C LYS A 9 -5.71 18.04 -11.62
N HIS A 10 -5.69 17.26 -12.70
CA HIS A 10 -5.53 15.82 -12.62
C HIS A 10 -4.22 15.45 -11.92
N ARG A 11 -4.25 14.41 -11.09
CA ARG A 11 -3.10 13.90 -10.35
C ARG A 11 -2.83 12.45 -10.73
N ALA A 12 -1.57 12.09 -10.93
CA ALA A 12 -1.19 10.69 -11.13
C ALA A 12 0.06 10.37 -10.34
N GLY A 13 0.06 9.23 -9.64
CA GLY A 13 1.17 8.86 -8.77
C GLY A 13 1.34 7.36 -8.58
N PHE A 14 2.57 6.98 -8.21
CA PHE A 14 2.95 5.62 -7.88
C PHE A 14 2.91 5.41 -6.37
N ILE A 15 2.20 4.36 -5.94
CA ILE A 15 1.97 4.03 -4.53
C ILE A 15 2.53 2.63 -4.25
N ALA A 16 3.57 2.53 -3.45
CA ALA A 16 4.07 1.24 -2.97
C ALA A 16 3.32 0.80 -1.70
N ILE A 17 2.73 -0.40 -1.74
CA ILE A 17 2.07 -1.00 -0.58
C ILE A 17 2.97 -2.10 -0.03
N VAL A 18 3.52 -1.87 1.17
CA VAL A 18 4.50 -2.75 1.82
C VAL A 18 3.96 -3.34 3.12
N GLY A 19 4.62 -4.35 3.65
CA GLY A 19 4.24 -5.00 4.91
C GLY A 19 4.63 -6.46 4.93
N ARG A 20 4.62 -7.07 6.13
CA ARG A 20 4.88 -8.50 6.30
C ARG A 20 3.88 -9.36 5.50
N PRO A 21 4.14 -10.65 5.29
CA PRO A 21 3.12 -11.57 4.78
C PRO A 21 1.85 -11.53 5.63
N ASN A 22 0.67 -11.66 4.98
CA ASN A 22 -0.65 -11.73 5.63
C ASN A 22 -1.09 -10.45 6.39
N THR A 23 -0.47 -9.29 6.17
CA THR A 23 -0.89 -8.01 6.76
C THR A 23 -2.10 -7.38 6.07
N GLY A 24 -2.62 -7.96 5.00
CA GLY A 24 -3.81 -7.48 4.31
C GLY A 24 -3.53 -6.63 3.05
N LYS A 25 -2.28 -6.58 2.54
CA LYS A 25 -1.91 -5.82 1.34
C LYS A 25 -2.79 -6.14 0.13
N SER A 26 -2.84 -7.40 -0.30
CA SER A 26 -3.63 -7.79 -1.48
C SER A 26 -5.13 -7.58 -1.28
N THR A 27 -5.64 -7.73 -0.05
CA THR A 27 -7.04 -7.40 0.28
C THR A 27 -7.30 -5.91 0.12
N LEU A 28 -6.35 -5.06 0.56
CA LEU A 28 -6.43 -3.62 0.41
C LEU A 28 -6.38 -3.22 -1.07
N VAL A 29 -5.41 -3.74 -1.85
CA VAL A 29 -5.31 -3.46 -3.30
C VAL A 29 -6.60 -3.82 -4.02
N ASN A 30 -7.16 -5.01 -3.77
CA ASN A 30 -8.44 -5.42 -4.35
C ASN A 30 -9.60 -4.51 -3.95
N ALA A 31 -9.63 -4.02 -2.71
CA ALA A 31 -10.67 -3.10 -2.24
C ALA A 31 -10.53 -1.71 -2.90
N LEU A 32 -9.31 -1.24 -3.14
CA LEU A 32 -9.06 0.05 -3.81
C LEU A 32 -9.43 -0.01 -5.30
N VAL A 33 -9.16 -1.11 -5.99
CA VAL A 33 -9.50 -1.28 -7.42
C VAL A 33 -10.99 -1.59 -7.62
N GLY A 34 -11.68 -2.08 -6.59
CA GLY A 34 -13.08 -2.51 -6.69
C GLY A 34 -13.30 -3.86 -7.40
N SER A 35 -12.22 -4.56 -7.74
CA SER A 35 -12.24 -5.89 -8.37
C SER A 35 -11.11 -6.77 -7.85
N LYS A 36 -11.19 -8.08 -8.10
CA LYS A 36 -10.14 -9.01 -7.68
C LYS A 36 -9.00 -9.01 -8.71
N VAL A 37 -8.00 -8.19 -8.48
CA VAL A 37 -6.80 -8.08 -9.34
C VAL A 37 -5.64 -8.91 -8.79
N VAL A 38 -5.52 -9.04 -7.46
CA VAL A 38 -4.45 -9.81 -6.82
C VAL A 38 -5.02 -10.96 -5.98
N ILE A 39 -4.27 -12.06 -5.87
CA ILE A 39 -4.70 -13.23 -5.09
C ILE A 39 -4.56 -12.96 -3.61
N THR A 40 -5.66 -13.10 -2.86
CA THR A 40 -5.65 -13.09 -1.40
C THR A 40 -5.55 -14.52 -0.87
N SER A 41 -4.53 -14.83 -0.10
CA SER A 41 -4.35 -16.15 0.52
C SER A 41 -3.93 -16.02 1.98
N HIS A 42 -4.25 -17.04 2.77
CA HIS A 42 -3.76 -17.19 4.14
C HIS A 42 -2.32 -17.76 4.19
N HIS A 43 -1.80 -18.22 3.05
CA HIS A 43 -0.42 -18.70 2.98
C HIS A 43 0.56 -17.55 2.76
N PRO A 44 1.74 -17.56 3.41
CA PRO A 44 2.80 -16.58 3.16
C PRO A 44 3.28 -16.63 1.70
N ASN A 45 3.68 -15.47 1.15
CA ASN A 45 4.29 -15.35 -0.18
C ASN A 45 3.38 -15.72 -1.37
N THR A 46 2.11 -15.31 -1.34
CA THR A 46 1.20 -15.48 -2.48
C THR A 46 1.54 -14.56 -3.65
N THR A 47 2.00 -13.34 -3.40
CA THR A 47 2.47 -12.42 -4.44
C THR A 47 3.94 -12.68 -4.72
N ARG A 48 4.29 -13.18 -5.91
CA ARG A 48 5.66 -13.52 -6.31
C ARG A 48 6.32 -12.45 -7.16
N ASN A 49 5.55 -11.59 -7.80
CA ASN A 49 6.00 -10.47 -8.62
C ASN A 49 5.34 -9.18 -8.12
N ALA A 50 5.98 -8.03 -8.37
CA ALA A 50 5.33 -6.74 -8.16
C ALA A 50 4.18 -6.60 -9.16
N ILE A 51 2.93 -6.61 -8.65
CA ILE A 51 1.74 -6.45 -9.47
C ILE A 51 1.37 -4.99 -9.45
N ARG A 52 1.15 -4.40 -10.61
CA ARG A 52 0.61 -3.05 -10.72
C ARG A 52 -0.88 -3.12 -10.90
N ALA A 53 -1.60 -2.56 -9.94
CA ALA A 53 -3.03 -2.35 -10.04
C ALA A 53 -3.28 -0.85 -10.26
N ILE A 54 -4.24 -0.50 -11.11
CA ILE A 54 -4.49 0.88 -11.52
C ILE A 54 -5.90 1.27 -11.09
N VAL A 55 -5.99 2.41 -10.42
CA VAL A 55 -7.26 3.04 -10.05
C VAL A 55 -7.35 4.35 -10.80
N SER A 56 -8.26 4.45 -11.76
CA SER A 56 -8.53 5.67 -12.53
C SER A 56 -9.84 6.31 -12.08
N GLN A 57 -9.80 7.61 -11.84
CA GLN A 57 -10.93 8.47 -11.54
C GLN A 57 -10.82 9.75 -12.39
N PRO A 58 -11.87 10.54 -12.55
CA PRO A 58 -11.82 11.73 -13.40
C PRO A 58 -10.75 12.76 -13.01
N ASP A 59 -10.35 12.81 -11.74
CA ASP A 59 -9.43 13.77 -11.17
C ASP A 59 -8.09 13.17 -10.73
N TYR A 60 -7.96 11.83 -10.75
CA TYR A 60 -6.67 11.19 -10.43
C TYR A 60 -6.51 9.78 -11.02
N GLN A 61 -5.25 9.35 -11.16
CA GLN A 61 -4.88 7.97 -11.43
C GLN A 61 -3.81 7.49 -10.42
N LEU A 62 -4.08 6.38 -9.74
CA LEU A 62 -3.17 5.78 -8.77
C LEU A 62 -2.64 4.45 -9.32
N VAL A 63 -1.33 4.34 -9.43
CA VAL A 63 -0.64 3.10 -9.82
C VAL A 63 -0.15 2.42 -8.55
N LEU A 64 -0.85 1.37 -8.15
CA LEU A 64 -0.57 0.61 -6.93
C LEU A 64 0.44 -0.49 -7.23
N VAL A 65 1.55 -0.48 -6.51
CA VAL A 65 2.55 -1.55 -6.57
C VAL A 65 2.35 -2.45 -5.36
N ASP A 66 1.78 -3.65 -5.57
CA ASP A 66 1.68 -4.67 -4.52
C ASP A 66 3.01 -5.42 -4.44
N THR A 67 3.72 -5.24 -3.37
CA THR A 67 5.02 -5.88 -3.16
C THR A 67 4.86 -7.23 -2.45
N PRO A 68 5.69 -8.23 -2.78
CA PRO A 68 5.79 -9.43 -1.95
C PRO A 68 6.02 -9.06 -0.48
N GLY A 69 5.38 -9.78 0.45
CA GLY A 69 5.54 -9.48 1.89
C GLY A 69 7.00 -9.57 2.33
N VAL A 70 7.57 -8.46 2.78
CA VAL A 70 8.96 -8.40 3.25
C VAL A 70 9.12 -9.17 4.56
N HIS A 71 10.10 -10.06 4.63
CA HIS A 71 10.42 -10.85 5.82
C HIS A 71 11.93 -11.07 5.94
N LYS A 72 12.40 -11.46 7.14
CA LYS A 72 13.80 -11.81 7.31
C LYS A 72 14.12 -13.01 6.40
N PRO A 73 15.03 -12.89 5.43
CA PRO A 73 15.28 -13.93 4.45
C PRO A 73 15.92 -15.13 5.13
N LYS A 74 15.29 -16.29 5.01
CA LYS A 74 15.87 -17.59 5.42
C LYS A 74 16.34 -18.42 4.21
N THR A 75 16.01 -17.98 3.00
CA THR A 75 16.31 -18.67 1.74
C THR A 75 16.71 -17.66 0.67
N MET A 76 17.35 -18.15 -0.42
CA MET A 76 17.66 -17.31 -1.58
C MET A 76 16.40 -16.69 -2.21
N LEU A 77 15.27 -17.40 -2.20
CA LEU A 77 13.99 -16.86 -2.67
C LEU A 77 13.53 -15.70 -1.80
N GLY A 78 13.60 -15.84 -0.47
CA GLY A 78 13.26 -14.74 0.46
C GLY A 78 14.12 -13.50 0.25
N SER A 79 15.42 -13.66 -0.02
CA SER A 79 16.31 -12.54 -0.35
C SER A 79 15.90 -11.82 -1.65
N ARG A 80 15.51 -12.57 -2.69
CA ARG A 80 15.01 -11.99 -3.95
C ARG A 80 13.69 -11.25 -3.77
N LEU A 81 12.74 -11.80 -3.00
CA LEU A 81 11.47 -11.15 -2.69
C LEU A 81 11.67 -9.83 -1.93
N ASN A 82 12.60 -9.80 -0.97
CA ASN A 82 12.95 -8.56 -0.28
C ASN A 82 13.59 -7.52 -1.22
N ALA A 83 14.49 -7.94 -2.12
CA ALA A 83 15.08 -7.04 -3.11
C ALA A 83 14.02 -6.42 -4.03
N MET A 84 13.06 -7.23 -4.52
CA MET A 84 11.94 -6.74 -5.33
C MET A 84 11.06 -5.74 -4.55
N ALA A 85 10.82 -5.98 -3.26
CA ALA A 85 10.05 -5.06 -2.43
C ALA A 85 10.78 -3.72 -2.24
N SER A 86 12.10 -3.74 -2.00
CA SER A 86 12.91 -2.52 -1.89
C SER A 86 12.99 -1.77 -3.21
N GLU A 87 13.17 -2.47 -4.34
CA GLU A 87 13.17 -1.87 -5.67
C GLU A 87 11.83 -1.21 -6.01
N SER A 88 10.72 -1.83 -5.60
CA SER A 88 9.38 -1.27 -5.80
C SER A 88 9.12 0.01 -4.98
N MET A 89 9.92 0.29 -3.94
CA MET A 89 9.84 1.54 -3.18
C MET A 89 10.69 2.67 -3.78
N GLU A 90 11.63 2.35 -4.69
CA GLU A 90 12.41 3.35 -5.38
C GLU A 90 11.53 4.10 -6.39
N SER A 91 11.54 5.40 -6.36
CA SER A 91 10.79 6.25 -7.32
C SER A 91 9.26 6.23 -7.18
N VAL A 92 8.72 6.03 -5.98
CA VAL A 92 7.29 6.20 -5.72
C VAL A 92 6.99 7.50 -4.98
N ASP A 93 5.75 7.99 -5.14
CA ASP A 93 5.27 9.21 -4.48
C ASP A 93 4.82 8.93 -3.04
N VAL A 94 4.27 7.75 -2.81
CA VAL A 94 3.78 7.30 -1.50
C VAL A 94 4.25 5.88 -1.20
N VAL A 95 4.73 5.65 0.02
CA VAL A 95 4.95 4.31 0.58
C VAL A 95 3.98 4.09 1.74
N ALA A 96 3.12 3.10 1.60
CA ALA A 96 2.11 2.75 2.60
C ALA A 96 2.42 1.39 3.23
N ILE A 97 2.63 1.34 4.56
CA ILE A 97 2.83 0.08 5.29
C ILE A 97 1.52 -0.45 5.85
N CYS A 98 1.24 -1.73 5.61
CA CYS A 98 0.10 -2.44 6.20
C CYS A 98 0.52 -3.12 7.51
N LEU A 99 -0.10 -2.70 8.61
CA LEU A 99 0.10 -3.21 9.97
C LEU A 99 -1.22 -3.81 10.48
N PRO A 100 -1.34 -5.11 10.74
CA PRO A 100 -2.61 -5.71 11.15
C PRO A 100 -2.93 -5.40 12.60
N ALA A 101 -4.16 -4.92 12.88
CA ALA A 101 -4.60 -4.53 14.21
C ALA A 101 -4.62 -5.69 15.22
N ASN A 102 -4.86 -6.91 14.74
CA ASN A 102 -4.92 -8.13 15.55
C ASN A 102 -3.54 -8.76 15.85
N GLU A 103 -2.45 -8.10 15.46
CA GLU A 103 -1.09 -8.56 15.72
C GLU A 103 -0.28 -7.46 16.43
N GLU A 104 0.83 -7.84 17.05
CA GLU A 104 1.79 -6.89 17.61
C GLU A 104 2.82 -6.46 16.54
N ILE A 105 3.25 -5.20 16.65
CA ILE A 105 4.35 -4.68 15.84
C ILE A 105 5.65 -5.36 16.26
N GLY A 106 6.35 -5.97 15.31
CA GLY A 106 7.53 -6.77 15.56
C GLY A 106 8.77 -6.32 14.78
N HIS A 107 9.83 -7.11 14.89
CA HIS A 107 11.10 -6.82 14.21
C HIS A 107 10.97 -6.73 12.68
N GLY A 108 10.03 -7.49 12.07
CA GLY A 108 9.78 -7.43 10.63
C GLY A 108 9.18 -6.09 10.21
N ASP A 109 8.29 -5.53 11.01
CA ASP A 109 7.69 -4.21 10.74
C ASP A 109 8.73 -3.10 10.91
N LEU A 110 9.60 -3.21 11.92
CA LEU A 110 10.72 -2.28 12.12
C LEU A 110 11.73 -2.34 10.97
N PHE A 111 12.02 -3.54 10.44
CA PHE A 111 12.90 -3.69 9.28
C PHE A 111 12.33 -2.94 8.06
N ILE A 112 11.04 -3.14 7.76
CA ILE A 112 10.35 -2.44 6.66
C ILE A 112 10.31 -0.93 6.90
N ALA A 113 10.00 -0.49 8.13
CA ALA A 113 9.96 0.93 8.47
C ALA A 113 11.32 1.61 8.30
N LYS A 114 12.42 0.93 8.62
CA LYS A 114 13.78 1.44 8.37
C LYS A 114 14.10 1.56 6.87
N ASP A 115 13.63 0.62 6.06
CA ASP A 115 13.77 0.69 4.61
C ASP A 115 12.97 1.87 4.04
N MET A 116 11.72 2.05 4.50
CA MET A 116 10.91 3.23 4.17
C MET A 116 11.59 4.56 4.56
N ALA A 117 12.35 4.58 5.65
CA ALA A 117 13.06 5.79 6.09
C ALA A 117 14.12 6.26 5.07
N SER A 118 14.68 5.35 4.25
CA SER A 118 15.62 5.68 3.19
C SER A 118 14.97 6.45 2.03
N GLN A 119 13.67 6.29 1.83
CA GLN A 119 12.88 6.95 0.77
C GLN A 119 12.51 8.37 1.21
N ARG A 120 13.43 9.32 1.03
CA ARG A 120 13.28 10.69 1.56
C ARG A 120 12.17 11.51 0.90
N SER A 121 11.93 11.31 -0.39
CA SER A 121 10.93 12.05 -1.18
C SER A 121 9.51 11.50 -1.02
N ALA A 122 9.37 10.18 -0.79
CA ALA A 122 8.08 9.54 -0.69
C ALA A 122 7.35 9.89 0.61
N LYS A 123 6.05 10.13 0.51
CA LYS A 123 5.15 10.26 1.66
C LYS A 123 4.96 8.92 2.36
N LYS A 124 4.97 8.92 3.68
CA LYS A 124 4.94 7.70 4.50
C LYS A 124 3.62 7.57 5.23
N ILE A 125 2.82 6.57 4.85
CA ILE A 125 1.50 6.32 5.42
C ILE A 125 1.51 4.99 6.16
N ALA A 126 1.02 4.98 7.40
CA ALA A 126 0.74 3.75 8.12
C ALA A 126 -0.75 3.40 8.00
N ILE A 127 -1.05 2.20 7.56
CA ILE A 127 -2.41 1.67 7.45
C ILE A 127 -2.57 0.56 8.49
N LEU A 128 -3.34 0.84 9.55
CA LEU A 128 -3.72 -0.16 10.55
C LEU A 128 -4.86 -1.00 9.96
N THR A 129 -4.50 -2.13 9.36
CA THR A 129 -5.44 -3.02 8.66
C THR A 129 -6.20 -3.94 9.62
N LYS A 130 -7.23 -4.64 9.12
CA LYS A 130 -8.02 -5.64 9.87
C LYS A 130 -8.64 -5.09 11.16
N THR A 131 -9.04 -3.83 11.18
CA THR A 131 -9.68 -3.22 12.36
C THR A 131 -11.02 -3.86 12.73
N ASP A 132 -11.61 -4.64 11.82
CA ASP A 132 -12.79 -5.47 12.07
C ASP A 132 -12.54 -6.67 13.00
N LEU A 133 -11.30 -6.98 13.33
CA LEU A 133 -10.89 -8.10 14.21
C LEU A 133 -10.54 -7.66 15.64
N VAL A 134 -10.65 -6.38 15.95
CA VAL A 134 -10.33 -5.82 17.27
C VAL A 134 -11.46 -4.90 17.74
N SER A 135 -11.54 -4.68 19.05
CA SER A 135 -12.49 -3.72 19.63
C SER A 135 -11.98 -2.27 19.50
N ASN A 136 -12.87 -1.30 19.68
CA ASN A 136 -12.49 0.12 19.65
C ASN A 136 -11.53 0.50 20.81
N GLU A 137 -11.60 -0.18 21.94
CA GLU A 137 -10.72 0.04 23.09
C GLU A 137 -9.26 -0.43 22.79
N GLU A 138 -9.09 -1.37 21.88
CA GLU A 138 -7.76 -1.87 21.48
C GLU A 138 -7.04 -0.97 20.45
N LEU A 139 -7.77 -0.07 19.78
CA LEU A 139 -7.18 0.79 18.73
C LEU A 139 -6.17 1.82 19.28
N PRO A 140 -6.44 2.57 20.39
CA PRO A 140 -5.51 3.58 20.87
C PRO A 140 -4.10 3.05 21.18
N PRO A 141 -3.92 1.92 21.91
CA PRO A 141 -2.57 1.37 22.12
C PRO A 141 -1.88 0.93 20.81
N LYS A 142 -2.62 0.45 19.81
CA LYS A 142 -2.04 0.11 18.50
C LYS A 142 -1.56 1.37 17.76
N LEU A 143 -2.31 2.45 17.79
CA LEU A 143 -1.89 3.73 17.19
C LEU A 143 -0.63 4.30 17.88
N LEU A 144 -0.52 4.18 19.20
CA LEU A 144 0.70 4.56 19.93
C LEU A 144 1.90 3.70 19.52
N ALA A 145 1.70 2.39 19.32
CA ALA A 145 2.75 1.50 18.85
C ALA A 145 3.22 1.85 17.42
N ILE A 146 2.30 2.29 16.53
CA ILE A 146 2.63 2.79 15.19
C ILE A 146 3.47 4.07 15.28
N ALA A 147 3.10 5.02 16.14
CA ALA A 147 3.88 6.24 16.34
C ALA A 147 5.30 5.93 16.86
N LYS A 148 5.42 4.97 17.79
CA LYS A 148 6.73 4.49 18.28
C LYS A 148 7.54 3.85 17.16
N LEU A 149 6.94 3.05 16.28
CA LEU A 149 7.60 2.40 15.14
C LEU A 149 8.32 3.42 14.26
N ALA A 150 7.67 4.54 13.90
CA ALA A 150 8.29 5.59 13.10
C ALA A 150 9.47 6.23 13.82
N LYS A 151 9.31 6.53 15.12
CA LYS A 151 10.39 7.08 15.96
C LYS A 151 11.61 6.14 15.99
N ASP A 152 11.39 4.84 16.19
CA ASP A 152 12.44 3.82 16.25
C ASP A 152 13.11 3.61 14.87
N ALA A 153 12.41 3.91 13.78
CA ALA A 153 12.93 3.88 12.41
C ALA A 153 13.54 5.21 11.93
N GLY A 154 13.40 6.31 12.70
CA GLY A 154 14.04 7.60 12.43
C GLY A 154 13.26 8.53 11.49
N PHE A 155 11.93 8.43 11.42
CA PHE A 155 11.06 9.31 10.64
C PHE A 155 9.74 9.63 11.37
N VAL A 156 8.84 10.37 10.71
CA VAL A 156 7.49 10.67 11.19
C VAL A 156 6.49 10.27 10.11
N TRP A 157 5.37 9.68 10.49
CA TRP A 157 4.28 9.39 9.55
C TRP A 157 3.67 10.68 9.01
N ASP A 158 3.40 10.74 7.70
CA ASP A 158 2.56 11.79 7.12
C ASP A 158 1.09 11.54 7.49
N GLU A 159 0.64 10.28 7.50
CA GLU A 159 -0.71 9.89 7.92
C GLU A 159 -0.70 8.53 8.60
N VAL A 160 -1.69 8.31 9.49
CA VAL A 160 -1.97 7.00 10.12
C VAL A 160 -3.47 6.73 10.02
N VAL A 161 -3.85 5.68 9.30
CA VAL A 161 -5.26 5.39 9.00
C VAL A 161 -5.66 3.99 9.47
N PRO A 162 -6.55 3.87 10.48
CA PRO A 162 -7.21 2.62 10.79
C PRO A 162 -8.22 2.24 9.70
N LEU A 163 -8.17 0.99 9.22
CA LEU A 163 -8.93 0.55 8.04
C LEU A 163 -9.38 -0.91 8.14
N SER A 164 -10.57 -1.20 7.63
CA SER A 164 -10.99 -2.56 7.27
C SER A 164 -11.29 -2.65 5.79
N ALA A 165 -10.35 -3.17 5.01
CA ALA A 165 -10.56 -3.43 3.58
C ALA A 165 -11.70 -4.43 3.34
N LYS A 166 -11.89 -5.40 4.24
CA LYS A 166 -12.98 -6.40 4.16
C LYS A 166 -14.36 -5.78 4.29
N ARG A 167 -14.51 -4.74 5.14
CA ARG A 167 -15.78 -4.02 5.35
C ARG A 167 -15.90 -2.75 4.51
N GLY A 168 -14.87 -2.37 3.77
CA GLY A 168 -14.81 -1.12 3.01
C GLY A 168 -14.62 0.13 3.88
N ASN A 169 -14.44 -0.03 5.21
CA ASN A 169 -14.28 1.10 6.12
C ASN A 169 -12.97 1.85 5.81
N GLN A 170 -13.06 3.18 5.61
CA GLN A 170 -11.94 4.09 5.32
C GLN A 170 -11.18 3.81 4.00
N VAL A 171 -11.68 2.93 3.13
CA VAL A 171 -11.09 2.71 1.81
C VAL A 171 -11.14 3.97 0.94
N PRO A 172 -12.28 4.72 0.87
CA PRO A 172 -12.32 5.99 0.15
C PRO A 172 -11.32 7.03 0.69
N LEU A 173 -11.17 7.14 2.00
CA LEU A 173 -10.21 8.06 2.62
C LEU A 173 -8.76 7.75 2.18
N ILE A 174 -8.38 6.48 2.09
CA ILE A 174 -7.05 6.09 1.62
C ILE A 174 -6.85 6.51 0.16
N MET A 175 -7.85 6.36 -0.71
CA MET A 175 -7.77 6.81 -2.10
C MET A 175 -7.58 8.34 -2.18
N GLU A 176 -8.33 9.11 -1.40
CA GLU A 176 -8.19 10.56 -1.32
C GLU A 176 -6.80 10.98 -0.83
N LEU A 177 -6.25 10.31 0.18
CA LEU A 177 -4.91 10.58 0.69
C LEU A 177 -3.83 10.25 -0.35
N PHE A 178 -3.95 9.12 -1.04
CA PHE A 178 -3.02 8.76 -2.11
C PHE A 178 -3.07 9.79 -3.25
N ALA A 179 -4.26 10.20 -3.68
CA ALA A 179 -4.43 11.26 -4.68
C ALA A 179 -3.86 12.60 -4.19
N LYS A 180 -4.12 13.01 -2.95
CA LYS A 180 -3.59 14.23 -2.33
C LYS A 180 -2.07 14.32 -2.41
N TYR A 181 -1.39 13.19 -2.18
CA TYR A 181 0.07 13.14 -2.16
C TYR A 181 0.71 12.81 -3.52
N SER A 182 -0.09 12.47 -4.53
CA SER A 182 0.36 12.29 -5.90
C SER A 182 0.62 13.65 -6.58
N PRO A 183 1.62 13.76 -7.46
CA PRO A 183 1.90 14.98 -8.19
C PRO A 183 0.80 15.32 -9.20
N GLU A 184 0.71 16.59 -9.60
CA GLU A 184 -0.07 17.01 -10.78
C GLU A 184 0.57 16.40 -12.02
N SER A 185 -0.16 15.53 -12.71
CA SER A 185 0.32 14.80 -13.89
C SER A 185 -0.87 14.27 -14.69
N PRO A 186 -0.74 14.15 -16.02
CA PRO A 186 -1.69 13.36 -16.80
C PRO A 186 -1.65 11.89 -16.41
N SER A 187 -2.69 11.14 -16.77
CA SER A 187 -2.74 9.68 -16.57
C SER A 187 -1.55 8.98 -17.24
N PHE A 188 -0.97 7.99 -16.55
CA PHE A 188 0.12 7.17 -17.07
C PHE A 188 -0.37 6.02 -17.95
N TYR A 189 -1.59 5.56 -17.70
CA TYR A 189 -2.22 4.41 -18.36
C TYR A 189 -3.61 4.79 -18.89
N PRO A 190 -4.16 4.07 -19.89
CA PRO A 190 -5.55 4.20 -20.32
C PRO A 190 -6.52 3.99 -19.14
N GLU A 191 -7.60 4.76 -19.09
CA GLU A 191 -8.58 4.74 -17.98
C GLU A 191 -9.21 3.36 -17.74
N GLU A 192 -9.35 2.56 -18.80
CA GLU A 192 -9.96 1.22 -18.76
C GLU A 192 -9.01 0.15 -18.20
N MET A 193 -7.73 0.47 -18.00
CA MET A 193 -6.71 -0.49 -17.57
C MET A 193 -6.75 -0.65 -16.04
N LEU A 194 -7.02 -1.88 -15.56
CA LEU A 194 -7.05 -2.22 -14.13
C LEU A 194 -5.73 -2.81 -13.62
N SER A 195 -4.88 -3.35 -14.51
CA SER A 195 -3.58 -3.92 -14.21
C SER A 195 -2.70 -3.93 -15.45
N ASP A 196 -1.39 -3.83 -15.30
CA ASP A 196 -0.42 -4.01 -16.38
C ASP A 196 -0.01 -5.48 -16.60
N GLN A 197 -0.58 -6.41 -15.84
CA GLN A 197 -0.36 -7.85 -16.05
C GLN A 197 -1.12 -8.38 -17.27
N THR A 198 -0.44 -9.24 -18.03
CA THR A 198 -1.10 -10.01 -19.10
C THR A 198 -2.03 -11.07 -18.50
N LEU A 199 -3.11 -11.43 -19.23
CA LEU A 199 -4.03 -12.52 -18.86
C LEU A 199 -3.30 -13.83 -18.56
N GLU A 200 -2.20 -14.12 -19.24
CA GLU A 200 -1.35 -15.29 -19.05
C GLU A 200 -0.72 -15.34 -17.66
N HIS A 201 -0.26 -14.22 -17.14
CA HIS A 201 0.30 -14.11 -15.79
C HIS A 201 -0.78 -14.32 -14.72
N THR A 202 -1.98 -13.78 -14.94
CA THR A 202 -3.11 -13.95 -14.03
C THR A 202 -3.55 -15.40 -13.96
N ILE A 203 -3.58 -16.12 -15.10
CA ILE A 203 -3.93 -17.56 -15.17
C ILE A 203 -2.85 -18.40 -14.45
N ALA A 204 -1.57 -18.09 -14.64
CA ALA A 204 -0.47 -18.82 -14.00
C ALA A 204 -0.47 -18.71 -12.47
N GLU A 205 -1.09 -17.68 -11.89
CA GLU A 205 -1.25 -17.52 -10.43
C GLU A 205 -2.45 -18.32 -9.87
N TYR A 206 -3.37 -18.79 -10.74
CA TYR A 206 -4.53 -19.60 -10.34
C TYR A 206 -4.30 -21.11 -10.41
N ILE A 207 -3.18 -21.58 -10.96
CA ILE A 207 -2.77 -22.98 -11.06
C ILE A 207 -1.67 -23.30 -10.05
#